data_51f460aa4744b724419e951d3e7c88c1
#
_entry.id   51f460aa4744b724419e951d3e7c88c1
#
_cell.length_a   1.000
_cell.length_b   1.000
_cell.length_c   1.000
_cell.angle_alpha   90.00
_cell.angle_beta   90.00
_cell.angle_gamma   90.00
#
_symmetry.space_group_name_H-M   'P 1'
#
loop_
_entity.id
_entity.type
_entity.pdbx_description
1 polymer ?
#
loop_
_entity_poly.entity_id
_entity_poly.type
_entity_poly.pdbx_seq_one_letter_code
_entity_poly.pdbx_strand_id
1 'polypeptide(L)'
;MKKKIIYLFIPLLFSCSEAYKVYEVTGVVLDIDENAKSILVDHDSISGFMMPMVMPFKIKNKNILKNITKHDSISFDFIITERTSYAENFKKLGKSSLTFEEDEFWDEDEYQQIEIGQTLSEVNFIDTKGDLTSLNKYRDNYIFISFIFTKCPVPNMCPAVVIKNGVLARKFKDSSMLKFIMVSFDYIYDTPAVLDLHYGNIIKDYPNWMVWSSVKNTSDLYTLTSEVGVSYWGIEKNNIGHNLRSILIGPDRKLLKVWKGDEWLAGDVGKELDNYVKFMK
;
A
#
# COMPACT_ATOMS: atom_id res chain seq x y z
N MET A 1 71.21 -11.60 15.34
CA MET A 1 70.00 -12.40 15.12
C MET A 1 68.75 -11.46 15.16
N LYS A 2 68.18 -11.12 14.00
CA LYS A 2 66.99 -10.24 13.93
C LYS A 2 65.78 -11.11 13.97
N LYS A 3 64.96 -11.01 15.03
CA LYS A 3 63.64 -11.68 15.15
C LYS A 3 62.63 -10.97 14.24
N LYS A 4 62.14 -11.66 13.21
CA LYS A 4 60.98 -11.22 12.39
C LYS A 4 59.71 -11.52 13.16
N ILE A 5 58.95 -10.48 13.54
CA ILE A 5 57.60 -10.59 14.11
C ILE A 5 56.64 -10.67 12.91
N ILE A 6 55.97 -11.81 12.77
CA ILE A 6 54.91 -12.00 11.77
C ILE A 6 53.61 -11.55 12.42
N TYR A 7 53.01 -10.45 11.94
CA TYR A 7 51.66 -10.02 12.31
C TYR A 7 50.63 -10.89 11.56
N LEU A 8 49.94 -11.75 12.29
CA LEU A 8 48.80 -12.52 11.78
C LEU A 8 47.59 -11.59 11.72
N PHE A 9 47.23 -11.14 10.53
CA PHE A 9 46.06 -10.32 10.29
C PHE A 9 44.84 -11.27 10.20
N ILE A 10 44.05 -11.36 11.28
CA ILE A 10 42.76 -12.11 11.29
C ILE A 10 41.72 -11.17 10.74
N PRO A 11 41.12 -11.43 9.55
CA PRO A 11 39.98 -10.65 9.08
C PRO A 11 38.78 -10.98 9.94
N LEU A 12 38.29 -10.00 10.68
CA LEU A 12 36.97 -10.05 11.34
C LEU A 12 35.90 -10.03 10.23
N LEU A 13 35.37 -11.18 9.90
CA LEU A 13 34.19 -11.30 9.06
C LEU A 13 32.99 -10.84 9.91
N PHE A 14 32.62 -9.58 9.78
CA PHE A 14 31.31 -9.10 10.25
C PHE A 14 30.24 -9.73 9.36
N SER A 15 29.66 -10.84 9.81
CA SER A 15 28.41 -11.36 9.26
C SER A 15 27.30 -10.37 9.65
N CYS A 16 26.95 -9.50 8.72
CA CYS A 16 25.76 -8.66 8.85
C CYS A 16 24.53 -9.55 8.60
N SER A 17 23.96 -10.14 9.66
CA SER A 17 22.66 -10.77 9.54
C SER A 17 21.60 -9.67 9.51
N GLU A 18 20.87 -9.58 8.41
CA GLU A 18 19.72 -8.69 8.30
C GLU A 18 18.69 -9.06 9.37
N ALA A 19 18.25 -8.08 10.16
CA ALA A 19 17.24 -8.33 11.18
C ALA A 19 15.90 -8.62 10.49
N TYR A 20 15.23 -9.68 10.87
CA TYR A 20 13.92 -10.05 10.35
C TYR A 20 12.99 -10.50 11.47
N LYS A 21 11.68 -10.35 11.23
CA LYS A 21 10.64 -10.90 12.09
C LYS A 21 9.92 -12.01 11.35
N VAL A 22 9.53 -13.03 12.08
CA VAL A 22 8.76 -14.16 11.56
C VAL A 22 7.44 -14.24 12.30
N TYR A 23 6.35 -14.34 11.53
CA TYR A 23 5.01 -14.53 12.05
C TYR A 23 4.43 -15.80 11.45
N GLU A 24 3.92 -16.70 12.29
CA GLU A 24 3.14 -17.83 11.83
C GLU A 24 1.75 -17.33 11.42
N VAL A 25 1.35 -17.66 10.20
CA VAL A 25 0.07 -17.27 9.60
C VAL A 25 -0.72 -18.49 9.23
N THR A 26 -2.01 -18.48 9.54
CA THR A 26 -2.99 -19.46 9.04
C THR A 26 -4.03 -18.73 8.19
N GLY A 27 -4.66 -19.46 7.29
CA GLY A 27 -5.72 -18.89 6.45
C GLY A 27 -6.14 -19.81 5.32
N VAL A 28 -7.03 -19.30 4.47
CA VAL A 28 -7.58 -20.00 3.31
C VAL A 28 -7.10 -19.34 2.03
N VAL A 29 -6.64 -20.15 1.09
CA VAL A 29 -6.18 -19.68 -0.23
C VAL A 29 -7.37 -19.29 -1.09
N LEU A 30 -7.42 -18.03 -1.49
CA LEU A 30 -8.45 -17.50 -2.40
C LEU A 30 -7.98 -17.50 -3.85
N ASP A 31 -6.72 -17.15 -4.10
CA ASP A 31 -6.17 -17.14 -5.45
C ASP A 31 -4.65 -17.36 -5.46
N ILE A 32 -4.12 -17.73 -6.62
CA ILE A 32 -2.68 -17.95 -6.83
C ILE A 32 -2.27 -17.27 -8.13
N ASP A 33 -1.43 -16.23 -8.02
CA ASP A 33 -0.79 -15.59 -9.17
C ASP A 33 0.64 -16.12 -9.36
N GLU A 34 0.79 -17.04 -10.31
CA GLU A 34 2.10 -17.63 -10.63
C GLU A 34 3.06 -16.61 -11.26
N ASN A 35 2.54 -15.61 -11.98
CA ASN A 35 3.35 -14.58 -12.63
C ASN A 35 3.91 -13.59 -11.62
N ALA A 36 3.05 -13.10 -10.74
CA ALA A 36 3.44 -12.21 -9.65
C ALA A 36 4.19 -12.94 -8.53
N LYS A 37 4.19 -14.29 -8.51
CA LYS A 37 4.70 -15.11 -7.40
C LYS A 37 4.05 -14.73 -6.09
N SER A 38 2.75 -14.64 -6.08
CA SER A 38 1.95 -14.30 -4.92
C SER A 38 0.80 -15.27 -4.74
N ILE A 39 0.35 -15.35 -3.50
CA ILE A 39 -0.83 -16.10 -3.10
C ILE A 39 -1.75 -15.17 -2.34
N LEU A 40 -3.00 -15.10 -2.76
CA LEU A 40 -4.04 -14.35 -2.07
C LEU A 40 -4.63 -15.24 -0.97
N VAL A 41 -4.55 -14.79 0.26
CA VAL A 41 -4.98 -15.55 1.43
C VAL A 41 -5.93 -14.70 2.26
N ASP A 42 -7.09 -15.28 2.59
CA ASP A 42 -7.89 -14.83 3.72
C ASP A 42 -7.25 -15.39 4.99
N HIS A 43 -6.48 -14.55 5.68
CA HIS A 43 -5.71 -14.99 6.82
C HIS A 43 -6.38 -14.67 8.14
N ASP A 44 -6.20 -15.56 9.10
CA ASP A 44 -6.62 -15.35 10.48
C ASP A 44 -5.82 -14.22 11.14
N SER A 45 -6.24 -13.81 12.34
CA SER A 45 -5.50 -12.82 13.12
C SER A 45 -4.04 -13.25 13.34
N ILE A 46 -3.11 -12.40 12.95
CA ILE A 46 -1.68 -12.56 13.26
C ILE A 46 -1.40 -11.86 14.58
N SER A 47 -1.19 -12.64 15.63
CA SER A 47 -1.10 -12.15 17.00
C SER A 47 -0.07 -11.03 17.17
N GLY A 48 -0.50 -9.89 17.70
CA GLY A 48 0.36 -8.72 17.93
C GLY A 48 0.84 -8.02 16.66
N PHE A 49 0.26 -8.35 15.49
CA PHE A 49 0.70 -7.80 14.22
C PHE A 49 -0.44 -7.33 13.30
N MET A 50 -1.39 -8.20 12.95
CA MET A 50 -2.48 -7.90 12.02
C MET A 50 -3.81 -8.55 12.40
N MET A 51 -4.92 -7.86 12.09
CA MET A 51 -6.26 -8.44 12.11
C MET A 51 -6.47 -9.40 10.94
N PRO A 52 -7.49 -10.30 11.00
CA PRO A 52 -7.91 -11.09 9.85
C PRO A 52 -8.20 -10.19 8.66
N MET A 53 -7.67 -10.56 7.49
CA MET A 53 -7.93 -9.85 6.24
C MET A 53 -7.52 -10.66 5.02
N VAL A 54 -8.02 -10.24 3.87
CA VAL A 54 -7.56 -10.79 2.59
C VAL A 54 -6.39 -9.96 2.07
N MET A 55 -5.22 -10.59 1.91
CA MET A 55 -4.07 -9.90 1.33
C MET A 55 -3.19 -10.84 0.49
N PRO A 56 -2.44 -10.30 -0.50
CA PRO A 56 -1.46 -11.07 -1.24
C PRO A 56 -0.17 -11.23 -0.44
N PHE A 57 0.32 -12.46 -0.38
CA PHE A 57 1.64 -12.78 0.17
C PHE A 57 2.59 -13.14 -0.96
N LYS A 58 3.72 -12.43 -1.06
CA LYS A 58 4.79 -12.78 -2.01
C LYS A 58 5.46 -14.07 -1.59
N ILE A 59 5.78 -14.93 -2.54
CA ILE A 59 6.34 -16.26 -2.30
C ILE A 59 7.81 -16.26 -2.69
N LYS A 60 8.67 -16.75 -1.80
CA LYS A 60 10.10 -16.86 -2.06
C LYS A 60 10.43 -17.95 -3.09
N ASN A 61 9.70 -19.07 -3.06
CA ASN A 61 9.99 -20.25 -3.89
C ASN A 61 8.71 -20.78 -4.56
N LYS A 62 8.62 -20.68 -5.90
CA LYS A 62 7.47 -21.15 -6.70
C LYS A 62 7.16 -22.64 -6.55
N ASN A 63 8.14 -23.49 -6.21
CA ASN A 63 7.91 -24.92 -6.11
C ASN A 63 6.92 -25.30 -5.01
N ILE A 64 6.68 -24.39 -4.06
CA ILE A 64 5.73 -24.58 -2.97
C ILE A 64 4.29 -24.63 -3.49
N LEU A 65 4.00 -23.88 -4.57
CA LEU A 65 2.65 -23.79 -5.17
C LEU A 65 2.16 -25.10 -5.80
N LYS A 66 3.05 -26.04 -6.13
CA LYS A 66 2.67 -27.29 -6.78
C LYS A 66 1.67 -28.14 -5.97
N ASN A 67 1.63 -27.95 -4.66
CA ASN A 67 0.81 -28.72 -3.74
C ASN A 67 -0.31 -27.90 -3.07
N ILE A 68 -0.42 -26.60 -3.43
CA ILE A 68 -1.42 -25.69 -2.88
C ILE A 68 -2.37 -25.28 -3.98
N THR A 69 -3.65 -25.29 -3.69
CA THR A 69 -4.71 -24.92 -4.63
C THR A 69 -5.71 -23.98 -3.96
N LYS A 70 -6.54 -23.30 -4.73
CA LYS A 70 -7.67 -22.51 -4.20
C LYS A 70 -8.48 -23.33 -3.18
N HIS A 71 -8.94 -22.68 -2.15
CA HIS A 71 -9.71 -23.24 -1.03
C HIS A 71 -8.93 -24.21 -0.13
N ASP A 72 -7.60 -24.28 -0.26
CA ASP A 72 -6.79 -24.98 0.74
C ASP A 72 -6.67 -24.12 2.01
N SER A 73 -6.89 -24.74 3.16
CA SER A 73 -6.47 -24.19 4.45
C SER A 73 -4.99 -24.47 4.63
N ILE A 74 -4.22 -23.42 4.92
CA ILE A 74 -2.76 -23.48 4.98
C ILE A 74 -2.22 -22.79 6.24
N SER A 75 -1.00 -23.16 6.63
CA SER A 75 -0.16 -22.34 7.49
C SER A 75 1.17 -22.06 6.80
N PHE A 76 1.80 -20.93 7.14
CA PHE A 76 3.10 -20.54 6.59
C PHE A 76 3.79 -19.52 7.50
N ASP A 77 5.09 -19.32 7.27
CA ASP A 77 5.87 -18.29 7.92
C ASP A 77 5.84 -17.01 7.08
N PHE A 78 5.33 -15.91 7.64
CA PHE A 78 5.40 -14.58 7.05
C PHE A 78 6.63 -13.87 7.60
N ILE A 79 7.61 -13.65 6.72
CA ILE A 79 8.90 -13.05 7.06
C ILE A 79 8.90 -11.59 6.64
N ILE A 80 9.24 -10.72 7.57
CA ILE A 80 9.38 -9.28 7.35
C ILE A 80 10.81 -8.88 7.64
N THR A 81 11.48 -8.34 6.65
CA THR A 81 12.79 -7.70 6.74
C THR A 81 12.65 -6.19 6.73
N GLU A 82 13.74 -5.44 6.84
CA GLU A 82 13.70 -3.99 6.71
C GLU A 82 13.26 -3.49 5.32
N ARG A 83 13.36 -4.32 4.28
CA ARG A 83 13.17 -3.91 2.88
C ARG A 83 12.01 -4.60 2.18
N THR A 84 11.63 -5.78 2.63
CA THR A 84 10.62 -6.59 1.95
C THR A 84 9.94 -7.55 2.90
N SER A 85 8.82 -8.12 2.44
CA SER A 85 8.17 -9.24 3.11
C SER A 85 7.89 -10.37 2.13
N TYR A 86 7.88 -11.60 2.61
CA TYR A 86 7.58 -12.79 1.81
C TYR A 86 7.10 -13.94 2.71
N ALA A 87 6.43 -14.91 2.09
CA ALA A 87 5.95 -16.12 2.74
C ALA A 87 6.80 -17.33 2.33
N GLU A 88 7.10 -18.19 3.30
CA GLU A 88 7.77 -19.46 3.09
C GLU A 88 7.26 -20.55 4.06
N ASN A 89 7.79 -21.76 3.99
CA ASN A 89 7.45 -22.90 4.87
C ASN A 89 5.96 -23.27 4.91
N PHE A 90 5.31 -23.20 3.74
CA PHE A 90 3.89 -23.53 3.62
C PHE A 90 3.58 -24.97 4.00
N LYS A 91 2.52 -25.15 4.78
CA LYS A 91 1.94 -26.44 5.14
C LYS A 91 0.45 -26.43 4.78
N LYS A 92 0.00 -27.42 4.06
CA LYS A 92 -1.41 -27.64 3.82
C LYS A 92 -2.04 -28.31 5.05
N LEU A 93 -3.06 -27.68 5.62
CA LEU A 93 -3.80 -28.16 6.78
C LEU A 93 -5.02 -28.97 6.38
N GLY A 94 -5.57 -28.70 5.19
CA GLY A 94 -6.76 -29.39 4.68
C GLY A 94 -7.42 -28.59 3.56
N LYS A 95 -8.66 -28.92 3.27
CA LYS A 95 -9.57 -28.09 2.45
C LYS A 95 -10.48 -27.30 3.37
N SER A 96 -10.67 -26.04 3.06
CA SER A 96 -11.69 -25.24 3.74
C SER A 96 -13.08 -25.75 3.35
N SER A 97 -13.97 -25.88 4.33
CA SER A 97 -15.39 -26.13 4.07
C SER A 97 -16.16 -24.85 3.76
N LEU A 98 -15.50 -23.69 3.84
CA LEU A 98 -16.10 -22.42 3.48
C LEU A 98 -16.26 -22.43 1.96
N THR A 99 -17.51 -22.46 1.51
CA THR A 99 -17.87 -22.14 0.12
C THR A 99 -17.79 -20.61 0.04
N PHE A 100 -16.65 -20.09 -0.37
CA PHE A 100 -16.58 -18.69 -0.79
C PHE A 100 -17.32 -18.62 -2.13
N GLU A 101 -18.51 -18.11 -2.16
CA GLU A 101 -19.06 -17.57 -3.40
C GLU A 101 -18.15 -16.40 -3.76
N GLU A 102 -17.59 -16.40 -4.98
CA GLU A 102 -16.59 -15.40 -5.41
C GLU A 102 -17.12 -13.96 -5.28
N ASP A 103 -18.43 -13.82 -5.15
CA ASP A 103 -19.14 -12.54 -5.05
C ASP A 103 -19.35 -12.05 -3.61
N GLU A 104 -19.29 -12.92 -2.57
CA GLU A 104 -19.60 -12.50 -1.18
C GLU A 104 -18.45 -11.84 -0.42
N PHE A 105 -17.19 -12.03 -0.84
CA PHE A 105 -16.03 -11.50 -0.09
C PHE A 105 -15.70 -10.05 -0.42
N TRP A 106 -16.16 -9.60 -1.55
CA TRP A 106 -16.17 -8.20 -1.95
C TRP A 106 -17.63 -7.85 -2.21
N ASP A 107 -18.37 -7.57 -1.16
CA ASP A 107 -19.67 -6.93 -1.29
C ASP A 107 -19.41 -5.53 -1.91
N GLU A 108 -19.19 -5.54 -3.24
CA GLU A 108 -19.02 -4.32 -4.02
C GLU A 108 -20.28 -3.44 -3.91
N ASP A 109 -21.41 -4.03 -3.52
CA ASP A 109 -22.69 -3.34 -3.35
C ASP A 109 -22.78 -2.55 -2.03
N GLU A 110 -22.00 -2.86 -1.00
CA GLU A 110 -21.96 -2.08 0.25
C GLU A 110 -21.20 -0.75 0.07
N TYR A 111 -20.33 -0.65 -0.95
CA TYR A 111 -19.63 0.56 -1.32
C TYR A 111 -20.24 1.10 -2.60
N GLN A 112 -20.77 2.32 -2.56
CA GLN A 112 -21.24 3.04 -3.75
C GLN A 112 -20.05 3.39 -4.66
N GLN A 113 -19.35 2.36 -5.17
CA GLN A 113 -18.25 2.57 -6.09
C GLN A 113 -18.77 3.26 -7.35
N ILE A 114 -18.07 4.31 -7.74
CA ILE A 114 -18.36 4.97 -9.01
C ILE A 114 -17.59 4.29 -10.14
N GLU A 115 -18.16 4.36 -11.33
CA GLU A 115 -17.51 3.86 -12.54
C GLU A 115 -16.44 4.83 -13.07
N ILE A 116 -15.50 4.32 -13.85
CA ILE A 116 -14.55 5.14 -14.61
C ILE A 116 -15.33 6.13 -15.49
N GLY A 117 -14.96 7.39 -15.40
CA GLY A 117 -15.61 8.50 -16.12
C GLY A 117 -16.66 9.27 -15.28
N GLN A 118 -17.11 8.71 -14.18
CA GLN A 118 -18.02 9.41 -13.24
C GLN A 118 -17.24 10.41 -12.38
N THR A 119 -17.93 11.39 -11.86
CA THR A 119 -17.35 12.49 -11.06
C THR A 119 -17.40 12.15 -9.58
N LEU A 120 -16.26 12.21 -8.90
CA LEU A 120 -16.17 12.02 -7.46
C LEU A 120 -16.85 13.17 -6.71
N SER A 121 -17.36 12.85 -5.55
CA SER A 121 -17.88 13.83 -4.59
C SER A 121 -16.80 14.82 -4.16
N GLU A 122 -17.22 16.02 -3.76
CA GLU A 122 -16.29 16.94 -3.10
C GLU A 122 -15.99 16.45 -1.71
N VAL A 123 -14.70 16.41 -1.36
CA VAL A 123 -14.21 15.96 -0.06
C VAL A 123 -13.15 16.92 0.47
N ASN A 124 -13.14 17.08 1.79
CA ASN A 124 -12.24 17.98 2.50
C ASN A 124 -11.35 17.20 3.44
N PHE A 125 -10.11 17.63 3.54
CA PHE A 125 -9.08 17.06 4.41
C PHE A 125 -8.27 18.17 5.06
N ILE A 126 -7.26 17.81 5.84
CA ILE A 126 -6.34 18.76 6.46
C ILE A 126 -4.94 18.43 5.95
N ASP A 127 -4.22 19.42 5.45
CA ASP A 127 -2.83 19.24 5.01
C ASP A 127 -1.86 19.15 6.21
N THR A 128 -0.58 18.90 5.95
CA THR A 128 0.44 18.76 7.01
C THR A 128 0.71 20.05 7.78
N LYS A 129 0.26 21.20 7.30
CA LYS A 129 0.36 22.51 7.99
C LYS A 129 -0.84 22.78 8.89
N GLY A 130 -1.87 21.95 8.81
CA GLY A 130 -3.12 22.12 9.55
C GLY A 130 -4.16 22.96 8.80
N ASP A 131 -3.91 23.29 7.53
CA ASP A 131 -4.84 24.05 6.70
C ASP A 131 -5.88 23.14 6.03
N LEU A 132 -7.10 23.63 5.92
CA LEU A 132 -8.17 22.92 5.20
C LEU A 132 -7.83 22.87 3.70
N THR A 133 -7.97 21.69 3.13
CA THR A 133 -7.73 21.44 1.70
C THR A 133 -8.82 20.54 1.14
N SER A 134 -8.98 20.53 -0.20
CA SER A 134 -10.04 19.74 -0.85
C SER A 134 -9.67 19.37 -2.28
N LEU A 135 -10.46 18.48 -2.90
CA LEU A 135 -10.28 18.14 -4.32
C LEU A 135 -10.54 19.36 -5.22
N ASN A 136 -11.48 20.24 -4.87
CA ASN A 136 -11.78 21.44 -5.65
C ASN A 136 -10.61 22.42 -5.74
N LYS A 137 -9.71 22.45 -4.76
CA LYS A 137 -8.48 23.26 -4.82
C LYS A 137 -7.62 22.92 -6.04
N TYR A 138 -7.77 21.71 -6.57
CA TYR A 138 -6.98 21.18 -7.68
C TYR A 138 -7.85 20.76 -8.88
N ARG A 139 -9.04 21.32 -9.01
CA ARG A 139 -10.04 20.95 -10.03
C ARG A 139 -9.54 20.98 -11.47
N ASP A 140 -8.54 21.80 -11.77
CA ASP A 140 -7.98 21.93 -13.13
C ASP A 140 -6.74 21.01 -13.33
N ASN A 141 -6.44 20.17 -12.34
CA ASN A 141 -5.29 19.27 -12.37
C ASN A 141 -5.73 17.82 -12.54
N TYR A 142 -4.81 17.01 -13.06
CA TYR A 142 -4.84 15.58 -12.82
C TYR A 142 -4.31 15.31 -11.42
N ILE A 143 -5.01 14.48 -10.65
CA ILE A 143 -4.67 14.18 -9.28
C ILE A 143 -4.45 12.67 -9.16
N PHE A 144 -3.23 12.26 -8.79
CA PHE A 144 -2.92 10.89 -8.45
C PHE A 144 -3.01 10.73 -6.93
N ILE A 145 -3.98 9.95 -6.45
CA ILE A 145 -4.18 9.71 -5.02
C ILE A 145 -3.75 8.30 -4.66
N SER A 146 -3.02 8.16 -3.56
CA SER A 146 -2.75 6.88 -2.90
C SER A 146 -3.18 6.94 -1.44
N PHE A 147 -3.71 5.83 -0.94
CA PHE A 147 -4.15 5.72 0.45
C PHE A 147 -3.07 5.04 1.28
N ILE A 148 -2.78 5.60 2.45
CA ILE A 148 -1.69 5.17 3.33
C ILE A 148 -2.07 5.30 4.80
N PHE A 149 -1.21 4.80 5.69
CA PHE A 149 -1.13 5.19 7.10
C PHE A 149 0.31 5.04 7.61
N THR A 150 0.69 5.85 8.61
CA THR A 150 2.09 5.94 9.04
C THR A 150 2.59 4.69 9.76
N LYS A 151 1.71 4.00 10.48
CA LYS A 151 2.06 2.82 11.27
C LYS A 151 2.06 1.50 10.48
N CYS A 152 1.99 1.54 9.15
CA CYS A 152 2.00 0.32 8.34
C CYS A 152 3.30 -0.46 8.56
N PRO A 153 3.23 -1.68 9.10
CA PRO A 153 4.42 -2.43 9.48
C PRO A 153 5.04 -3.23 8.33
N VAL A 154 4.39 -3.23 7.16
CA VAL A 154 4.76 -4.06 6.01
C VAL A 154 5.49 -3.22 4.96
N PRO A 155 6.81 -3.44 4.73
CA PRO A 155 7.63 -2.58 3.88
C PRO A 155 7.18 -2.48 2.43
N ASN A 156 6.60 -3.54 1.88
CA ASN A 156 6.12 -3.58 0.48
C ASN A 156 4.66 -3.11 0.31
N MET A 157 4.04 -2.60 1.36
CA MET A 157 2.71 -1.97 1.32
C MET A 157 2.83 -0.42 1.35
N CYS A 158 2.30 0.25 2.38
CA CYS A 158 2.33 1.72 2.44
C CYS A 158 3.74 2.32 2.24
N PRO A 159 4.83 1.81 2.85
CA PRO A 159 6.16 2.34 2.59
C PRO A 159 6.57 2.26 1.12
N ALA A 160 6.27 1.15 0.44
CA ALA A 160 6.54 1.02 -0.99
C ALA A 160 5.68 1.98 -1.84
N VAL A 161 4.40 2.17 -1.47
CA VAL A 161 3.51 3.15 -2.13
C VAL A 161 4.06 4.56 -2.00
N VAL A 162 4.56 4.95 -0.82
CA VAL A 162 5.21 6.26 -0.59
C VAL A 162 6.42 6.43 -1.50
N ILE A 163 7.30 5.43 -1.60
CA ILE A 163 8.48 5.46 -2.49
C ILE A 163 8.05 5.64 -3.95
N LYS A 164 7.05 4.90 -4.40
CA LYS A 164 6.53 4.98 -5.78
C LYS A 164 5.92 6.35 -6.08
N ASN A 165 5.16 6.92 -5.13
CA ASN A 165 4.68 8.30 -5.24
C ASN A 165 5.84 9.30 -5.36
N GLY A 166 6.91 9.13 -4.58
CA GLY A 166 8.10 9.97 -4.65
C GLY A 166 8.82 9.90 -6.02
N VAL A 167 8.88 8.71 -6.63
CA VAL A 167 9.42 8.54 -8.00
C VAL A 167 8.57 9.30 -9.01
N LEU A 168 7.24 9.19 -8.92
CA LEU A 168 6.31 9.90 -9.80
C LEU A 168 6.37 11.41 -9.57
N ALA A 169 6.30 11.88 -8.32
CA ALA A 169 6.36 13.29 -7.98
C ALA A 169 7.66 13.94 -8.49
N ARG A 170 8.79 13.25 -8.37
CA ARG A 170 10.08 13.70 -8.92
C ARG A 170 10.06 13.81 -10.44
N LYS A 171 9.52 12.78 -11.12
CA LYS A 171 9.42 12.76 -12.58
C LYS A 171 8.61 13.95 -13.10
N PHE A 172 7.54 14.33 -12.41
CA PHE A 172 6.59 15.36 -12.82
C PHE A 172 6.71 16.66 -12.01
N LYS A 173 7.85 16.91 -11.35
CA LYS A 173 8.03 18.08 -10.47
C LYS A 173 7.80 19.43 -11.17
N ASP A 174 8.14 19.49 -12.46
CA ASP A 174 8.02 20.70 -13.27
C ASP A 174 6.66 20.80 -13.99
N SER A 175 5.76 19.83 -13.79
CA SER A 175 4.42 19.86 -14.34
C SER A 175 3.47 20.61 -13.40
N SER A 176 2.86 21.68 -13.89
CA SER A 176 1.78 22.38 -13.15
C SER A 176 0.48 21.57 -13.10
N MET A 177 0.30 20.65 -14.07
CA MET A 177 -0.96 19.93 -14.32
C MET A 177 -1.17 18.69 -13.48
N LEU A 178 -0.14 18.14 -12.85
CA LEU A 178 -0.23 16.87 -12.15
C LEU A 178 0.12 17.03 -10.68
N LYS A 179 -0.76 16.53 -9.82
CA LYS A 179 -0.61 16.53 -8.36
C LYS A 179 -0.59 15.10 -7.84
N PHE A 180 0.24 14.83 -6.86
CA PHE A 180 0.34 13.57 -6.14
C PHE A 180 -0.09 13.79 -4.71
N ILE A 181 -1.10 13.06 -4.25
CA ILE A 181 -1.68 13.22 -2.92
C ILE A 181 -1.68 11.87 -2.24
N MET A 182 -1.12 11.81 -1.06
CA MET A 182 -1.27 10.67 -0.16
C MET A 182 -2.31 11.02 0.90
N VAL A 183 -3.39 10.23 1.00
CA VAL A 183 -4.44 10.42 1.99
C VAL A 183 -4.26 9.36 3.07
N SER A 184 -4.09 9.79 4.32
CA SER A 184 -4.11 8.83 5.42
C SER A 184 -5.54 8.47 5.81
N PHE A 185 -5.81 7.17 5.93
CA PHE A 185 -7.08 6.68 6.46
C PHE A 185 -7.03 6.40 7.98
N ASP A 186 -5.88 6.55 8.65
CA ASP A 186 -5.82 6.51 10.13
C ASP A 186 -6.29 7.86 10.71
N TYR A 187 -7.61 8.02 10.77
CA TYR A 187 -8.24 9.26 11.26
C TYR A 187 -8.11 9.48 12.77
N ILE A 188 -7.44 8.58 13.49
CA ILE A 188 -7.18 8.73 14.94
C ILE A 188 -5.75 9.20 15.19
N TYR A 189 -4.78 8.53 14.57
CA TYR A 189 -3.37 8.75 14.88
C TYR A 189 -2.68 9.71 13.92
N ASP A 190 -2.98 9.66 12.64
CA ASP A 190 -2.27 10.40 11.59
C ASP A 190 -2.73 11.87 11.52
N THR A 191 -2.52 12.59 12.63
CA THR A 191 -2.75 14.03 12.68
C THR A 191 -1.83 14.77 11.71
N PRO A 192 -2.14 16.02 11.29
CA PRO A 192 -1.25 16.83 10.47
C PRO A 192 0.19 16.87 10.97
N ALA A 193 0.39 17.02 12.29
CA ALA A 193 1.73 17.04 12.90
C ALA A 193 2.46 15.70 12.80
N VAL A 194 1.76 14.58 12.94
CA VAL A 194 2.33 13.23 12.75
C VAL A 194 2.71 13.03 11.27
N LEU A 195 1.86 13.40 10.35
CA LEU A 195 2.15 13.31 8.93
C LEU A 195 3.32 14.22 8.52
N ASP A 196 3.43 15.43 9.07
CA ASP A 196 4.57 16.32 8.83
C ASP A 196 5.87 15.73 9.36
N LEU A 197 5.85 15.15 10.56
CA LEU A 197 7.01 14.48 11.14
C LEU A 197 7.50 13.32 10.27
N HIS A 198 6.57 12.52 9.70
CA HIS A 198 6.92 11.35 8.88
C HIS A 198 7.30 11.71 7.45
N TYR A 199 6.58 12.62 6.82
CA TYR A 199 6.66 12.87 5.39
C TYR A 199 7.15 14.27 5.01
N GLY A 200 7.11 15.25 5.93
CA GLY A 200 7.46 16.64 5.65
C GLY A 200 8.83 16.79 4.99
N ASN A 201 9.84 16.07 5.48
CA ASN A 201 11.20 16.14 4.91
C ASN A 201 11.31 15.57 3.48
N ILE A 202 10.47 14.61 3.11
CA ILE A 202 10.52 13.99 1.78
C ILE A 202 9.66 14.72 0.75
N ILE A 203 8.60 15.41 1.18
CA ILE A 203 7.70 16.14 0.28
C ILE A 203 8.08 17.62 0.07
N LYS A 204 8.86 18.23 0.98
CA LYS A 204 9.17 19.68 0.99
C LYS A 204 9.76 20.23 -0.31
N ASP A 205 10.52 19.41 -1.03
CA ASP A 205 11.20 19.80 -2.28
C ASP A 205 10.33 19.53 -3.54
N TYR A 206 9.10 19.04 -3.33
CA TYR A 206 8.18 18.66 -4.40
C TYR A 206 6.82 19.35 -4.24
N PRO A 207 6.61 20.53 -4.83
CA PRO A 207 5.36 21.31 -4.69
C PRO A 207 4.12 20.64 -5.32
N ASN A 208 4.35 19.57 -6.08
CA ASN A 208 3.32 18.71 -6.65
C ASN A 208 3.01 17.47 -5.79
N TRP A 209 3.64 17.29 -4.62
CA TRP A 209 3.44 16.15 -3.76
C TRP A 209 2.97 16.57 -2.36
N MET A 210 1.84 16.04 -1.92
CA MET A 210 1.15 16.45 -0.69
C MET A 210 0.71 15.22 0.11
N VAL A 211 0.52 15.43 1.40
CA VAL A 211 -0.06 14.43 2.31
C VAL A 211 -1.22 15.08 3.06
N TRP A 212 -2.34 14.37 3.12
CA TRP A 212 -3.57 14.83 3.75
C TRP A 212 -3.95 13.93 4.92
N SER A 213 -4.35 14.55 6.02
CA SER A 213 -4.91 13.92 7.20
C SER A 213 -6.42 13.87 7.11
N SER A 214 -7.01 12.73 7.46
CA SER A 214 -8.45 12.54 7.59
C SER A 214 -8.97 12.79 9.00
N VAL A 215 -8.11 13.19 9.94
CA VAL A 215 -8.50 13.52 11.32
C VAL A 215 -9.56 14.61 11.30
N LYS A 216 -10.71 14.38 11.99
CA LYS A 216 -11.92 15.22 11.99
C LYS A 216 -12.69 15.30 10.65
N ASN A 217 -12.27 14.59 9.62
CA ASN A 217 -12.92 14.54 8.32
C ASN A 217 -13.30 13.10 7.92
N THR A 218 -13.76 12.30 8.89
CA THR A 218 -14.05 10.87 8.68
C THR A 218 -15.18 10.63 7.69
N SER A 219 -16.20 11.49 7.62
CA SER A 219 -17.25 11.34 6.62
C SER A 219 -16.76 11.59 5.20
N ASP A 220 -15.86 12.57 5.00
CA ASP A 220 -15.24 12.83 3.70
C ASP A 220 -14.27 11.72 3.30
N LEU A 221 -13.54 11.15 4.28
CA LEU A 221 -12.73 9.96 4.07
C LEU A 221 -13.59 8.78 3.60
N TYR A 222 -14.71 8.51 4.33
CA TYR A 222 -15.63 7.42 3.97
C TYR A 222 -16.20 7.62 2.57
N THR A 223 -16.66 8.82 2.24
CA THR A 223 -17.16 9.16 0.90
C THR A 223 -16.12 8.86 -0.17
N LEU A 224 -14.90 9.40 -0.05
CA LEU A 224 -13.86 9.19 -1.04
C LEU A 224 -13.48 7.71 -1.17
N THR A 225 -13.30 7.02 -0.04
CA THR A 225 -12.89 5.62 -0.05
C THR A 225 -13.96 4.69 -0.61
N SER A 226 -15.24 4.92 -0.26
CA SER A 226 -16.37 4.16 -0.82
C SER A 226 -16.46 4.32 -2.33
N GLU A 227 -16.43 5.56 -2.82
CA GLU A 227 -16.52 5.85 -4.26
C GLU A 227 -15.41 5.17 -5.08
N VAL A 228 -14.22 4.97 -4.51
CA VAL A 228 -13.09 4.36 -5.24
C VAL A 228 -12.78 2.93 -4.78
N GLY A 229 -13.63 2.35 -3.92
CA GLY A 229 -13.51 0.97 -3.46
C GLY A 229 -12.31 0.71 -2.56
N VAL A 230 -11.89 1.69 -1.77
CA VAL A 230 -10.92 1.52 -0.68
C VAL A 230 -11.67 1.08 0.56
N SER A 231 -11.29 -0.07 1.10
CA SER A 231 -11.81 -0.59 2.37
C SER A 231 -10.72 -0.55 3.44
N TYR A 232 -11.11 -0.22 4.66
CA TYR A 232 -10.26 -0.22 5.84
C TYR A 232 -11.09 -0.47 7.09
N TRP A 233 -10.49 -1.09 8.11
CA TRP A 233 -11.16 -1.43 9.37
C TRP A 233 -10.15 -1.53 10.52
N GLY A 234 -10.63 -1.61 11.75
CA GLY A 234 -9.80 -1.84 12.94
C GLY A 234 -9.00 -0.63 13.44
N ILE A 235 -9.29 0.58 12.93
CA ILE A 235 -8.59 1.83 13.29
C ILE A 235 -8.67 2.08 14.80
N GLU A 236 -9.87 1.96 15.39
CA GLU A 236 -10.13 2.21 16.81
C GLU A 236 -9.38 1.24 17.74
N LYS A 237 -9.02 0.07 17.21
CA LYS A 237 -8.28 -0.97 17.94
C LYS A 237 -6.79 -0.91 17.69
N ASN A 238 -6.31 0.08 16.92
CA ASN A 238 -4.92 0.22 16.47
C ASN A 238 -4.38 -1.06 15.82
N ASN A 239 -5.24 -1.75 15.08
CA ASN A 239 -4.93 -2.98 14.36
C ASN A 239 -5.60 -2.93 12.99
N ILE A 240 -4.95 -2.20 12.08
CA ILE A 240 -5.54 -1.71 10.84
C ILE A 240 -5.42 -2.76 9.74
N GLY A 241 -6.58 -3.21 9.23
CA GLY A 241 -6.69 -3.92 7.97
C GLY A 241 -7.16 -2.97 6.87
N HIS A 242 -6.71 -3.19 5.65
CA HIS A 242 -7.11 -2.38 4.49
C HIS A 242 -6.71 -3.04 3.17
N ASN A 243 -7.42 -2.71 2.09
CA ASN A 243 -6.91 -2.96 0.75
C ASN A 243 -5.99 -1.82 0.29
N LEU A 244 -5.19 -2.05 -0.74
CA LEU A 244 -4.35 -1.02 -1.35
C LEU A 244 -4.94 -0.59 -2.68
N ARG A 245 -5.15 0.72 -2.84
CA ARG A 245 -5.52 1.33 -4.12
C ARG A 245 -4.77 2.64 -4.34
N SER A 246 -4.52 2.92 -5.61
CA SER A 246 -4.14 4.26 -6.09
C SER A 246 -5.06 4.62 -7.24
N ILE A 247 -5.42 5.89 -7.35
CA ILE A 247 -6.39 6.36 -8.35
C ILE A 247 -5.84 7.55 -9.12
N LEU A 248 -6.32 7.73 -10.34
CA LEU A 248 -6.12 8.94 -11.12
C LEU A 248 -7.47 9.64 -11.30
N ILE A 249 -7.50 10.91 -10.93
CA ILE A 249 -8.63 11.81 -11.11
C ILE A 249 -8.22 12.83 -12.17
N GLY A 250 -9.08 13.07 -13.15
CA GLY A 250 -8.91 14.12 -14.15
C GLY A 250 -9.42 15.48 -13.67
N PRO A 251 -9.24 16.53 -14.49
CA PRO A 251 -9.98 17.77 -14.36
C PRO A 251 -11.48 17.47 -14.21
N ASP A 252 -12.22 18.31 -13.51
CA ASP A 252 -13.63 18.11 -13.15
C ASP A 252 -13.90 16.89 -12.24
N ARG A 253 -12.85 16.39 -11.57
CA ARG A 253 -12.93 15.28 -10.60
C ARG A 253 -13.43 13.96 -11.18
N LYS A 254 -13.29 13.72 -12.46
CA LYS A 254 -13.65 12.43 -13.07
C LYS A 254 -12.65 11.35 -12.69
N LEU A 255 -13.15 10.21 -12.21
CA LEU A 255 -12.32 9.02 -11.98
C LEU A 255 -11.85 8.49 -13.34
N LEU A 256 -10.55 8.47 -13.57
CA LEU A 256 -9.96 8.03 -14.85
C LEU A 256 -9.39 6.63 -14.78
N LYS A 257 -8.82 6.27 -13.63
CA LYS A 257 -8.19 4.95 -13.46
C LYS A 257 -8.04 4.58 -11.99
N VAL A 258 -8.05 3.28 -11.73
CA VAL A 258 -7.78 2.67 -10.42
C VAL A 258 -6.69 1.60 -10.59
N TRP A 259 -5.64 1.66 -9.78
CA TRP A 259 -4.64 0.61 -9.62
C TRP A 259 -4.90 -0.12 -8.30
N LYS A 260 -5.16 -1.41 -8.38
CA LYS A 260 -5.39 -2.27 -7.20
C LYS A 260 -4.05 -2.87 -6.73
N GLY A 261 -3.88 -3.01 -5.42
CA GLY A 261 -2.70 -3.62 -4.81
C GLY A 261 -1.43 -2.77 -4.87
N ASP A 262 -0.32 -3.42 -4.58
CA ASP A 262 1.02 -2.80 -4.53
C ASP A 262 1.90 -3.12 -5.74
N GLU A 263 1.42 -3.90 -6.70
CA GLU A 263 2.26 -4.43 -7.78
C GLU A 263 2.52 -3.46 -8.93
N TRP A 264 1.78 -2.35 -9.02
CA TRP A 264 2.02 -1.37 -10.06
C TRP A 264 3.44 -0.77 -9.99
N LEU A 265 4.07 -0.61 -11.14
CA LEU A 265 5.42 -0.06 -11.24
C LEU A 265 5.37 1.45 -11.53
N ALA A 266 6.10 2.24 -10.74
CA ALA A 266 6.13 3.70 -10.91
C ALA A 266 6.59 4.13 -12.33
N GLY A 267 7.47 3.33 -12.97
CA GLY A 267 7.89 3.58 -14.35
C GLY A 267 6.77 3.45 -15.37
N ASP A 268 5.90 2.45 -15.22
CA ASP A 268 4.80 2.21 -16.15
C ASP A 268 3.64 3.18 -15.91
N VAL A 269 3.27 3.41 -14.64
CA VAL A 269 2.32 4.47 -14.28
C VAL A 269 2.82 5.83 -14.77
N GLY A 270 4.12 6.11 -14.64
CA GLY A 270 4.72 7.34 -15.15
C GLY A 270 4.62 7.50 -16.67
N LYS A 271 4.69 6.43 -17.46
CA LYS A 271 4.44 6.48 -18.92
C LYS A 271 2.96 6.72 -19.23
N GLU A 272 2.06 6.11 -18.47
CA GLU A 272 0.62 6.34 -18.61
C GLU A 272 0.27 7.80 -18.31
N LEU A 273 0.78 8.35 -17.21
CA LEU A 273 0.56 9.74 -16.81
C LEU A 273 1.11 10.76 -17.85
N ASP A 274 2.23 10.44 -18.52
CA ASP A 274 2.75 11.25 -19.63
C ASP A 274 1.71 11.46 -20.74
N ASN A 275 0.87 10.43 -21.02
CA ASN A 275 -0.16 10.54 -22.06
C ASN A 275 -1.24 11.57 -21.66
N TYR A 276 -1.70 11.55 -20.41
CA TYR A 276 -2.69 12.51 -19.94
C TYR A 276 -2.17 13.96 -19.98
N VAL A 277 -0.91 14.20 -19.63
CA VAL A 277 -0.32 15.54 -19.59
C VAL A 277 0.01 16.07 -20.99
N LYS A 278 0.33 15.20 -21.96
CA LYS A 278 0.67 15.59 -23.33
C LYS A 278 -0.53 16.10 -24.16
N PHE A 279 -1.72 15.57 -23.89
CA PHE A 279 -2.92 15.93 -24.65
C PHE A 279 -3.50 17.30 -24.28
N MET A 280 -2.94 18.00 -23.28
CA MET A 280 -3.40 19.31 -22.82
C MET A 280 -2.43 20.45 -23.18
N LYS A 281 -1.39 20.18 -24.00
CA LYS A 281 -0.56 21.18 -24.65
C LYS A 281 -1.10 21.44 -26.05
#